data_a19e898a68f710ca06aeaab204caac21
#
_entry.id   a19e898a68f710ca06aeaab204caac21
#
_cell.length_a   1.000
_cell.length_b   1.000
_cell.length_c   1.000
_cell.angle_alpha   90.00
_cell.angle_beta   90.00
_cell.angle_gamma   90.00
#
_symmetry.space_group_name_H-M   'P 1'
#
loop_
_entity.id
_entity.type
_entity.pdbx_description
1 polymer ?
#
loop_
_entity_poly.entity_id
_entity_poly.type
_entity_poly.pdbx_seq_one_letter_code
_entity_poly.pdbx_strand_id
1 'polypeptide(L)'
;MAHTKQVKGANILNNAFSTSYTGGDGQPLLDTAHPTISAGNLANEPTTAADLNETSLEDAMINISTNFKDERGLKTAIMGRKLLIPPQLQFVAERLLATPYRVGTADNDINAMRSMGMLPEGYAI
;
A
#
# COMPACT_ATOMS: atom_id res chain seq x y z
N MET A 1 14.82 -9.95 -22.69
CA MET A 1 13.40 -9.80 -22.27
C MET A 1 13.22 -9.52 -20.77
N ALA A 2 13.96 -10.14 -19.84
CA ALA A 2 13.83 -9.86 -18.39
C ALA A 2 14.15 -8.40 -18.02
N HIS A 3 15.23 -7.86 -18.54
CA HIS A 3 15.66 -6.47 -18.27
C HIS A 3 14.58 -5.43 -18.69
N THR A 4 13.95 -5.60 -19.85
CA THR A 4 12.89 -4.69 -20.32
C THR A 4 11.67 -4.71 -19.39
N LYS A 5 11.31 -5.87 -18.83
CA LYS A 5 10.19 -5.98 -17.90
C LYS A 5 10.50 -5.30 -16.56
N GLN A 6 11.73 -5.45 -16.06
CA GLN A 6 12.18 -4.78 -14.83
C GLN A 6 12.18 -3.25 -14.99
N VAL A 7 12.71 -2.73 -16.09
CA VAL A 7 12.72 -1.29 -16.38
C VAL A 7 11.30 -0.73 -16.46
N LYS A 8 10.39 -1.43 -17.16
CA LYS A 8 8.99 -1.01 -17.25
C LYS A 8 8.29 -1.02 -15.89
N GLY A 9 8.52 -2.06 -15.07
CA GLY A 9 7.95 -2.14 -13.73
C GLY A 9 8.45 -1.00 -12.84
N ALA A 10 9.75 -0.73 -12.84
CA ALA A 10 10.34 0.39 -12.10
C ALA A 10 9.78 1.75 -12.57
N ASN A 11 9.60 1.94 -13.88
CA ASN A 11 9.02 3.17 -14.40
C ASN A 11 7.58 3.40 -13.94
N ILE A 12 6.76 2.36 -13.90
CA ILE A 12 5.37 2.47 -13.42
C ILE A 12 5.36 2.89 -11.95
N LEU A 13 6.18 2.26 -11.11
CA LEU A 13 6.23 2.57 -9.68
C LEU A 13 6.81 3.95 -9.40
N ASN A 14 7.89 4.32 -10.08
CA ASN A 14 8.54 5.64 -9.91
C ASN A 14 7.65 6.80 -10.37
N ASN A 15 6.73 6.56 -11.29
CA ASN A 15 5.82 7.58 -11.82
C ASN A 15 4.37 7.39 -11.33
N ALA A 16 4.16 6.59 -10.29
CA ALA A 16 2.82 6.26 -9.80
C ALA A 16 1.97 7.47 -9.40
N PHE A 17 2.60 8.53 -8.91
CA PHE A 17 1.95 9.80 -8.53
C PHE A 17 2.09 10.91 -9.59
N SER A 18 2.69 10.62 -10.73
CA SER A 18 3.00 11.67 -11.72
C SER A 18 1.83 11.92 -12.66
N THR A 19 1.33 13.15 -12.68
CA THR A 19 0.28 13.60 -13.60
C THR A 19 0.67 13.58 -15.08
N SER A 20 1.95 13.37 -15.39
CA SER A 20 2.43 13.17 -16.75
C SER A 20 2.28 11.73 -17.25
N TYR A 21 1.99 10.79 -16.35
CA TYR A 21 1.81 9.36 -16.65
C TYR A 21 0.43 8.91 -16.18
N THR A 22 -0.58 9.18 -16.99
CA THR A 22 -1.98 8.91 -16.65
C THR A 22 -2.47 7.59 -17.26
N GLY A 23 -3.43 6.98 -16.57
CA GLY A 23 -4.18 5.82 -17.04
C GLY A 23 -5.27 6.18 -18.07
N GLY A 24 -6.13 5.21 -18.36
CA GLY A 24 -7.27 5.40 -19.25
C GLY A 24 -8.35 6.33 -18.71
N ASP A 25 -8.35 6.57 -17.41
CA ASP A 25 -9.24 7.49 -16.69
C ASP A 25 -8.71 8.93 -16.60
N GLY A 26 -7.51 9.18 -17.14
CA GLY A 26 -6.85 10.48 -17.11
C GLY A 26 -6.14 10.81 -15.81
N GLN A 27 -6.10 9.89 -14.83
CA GLN A 27 -5.43 10.06 -13.54
C GLN A 27 -4.13 9.25 -13.46
N PRO A 28 -3.18 9.63 -12.56
CA PRO A 28 -2.01 8.82 -12.24
C PRO A 28 -2.42 7.45 -11.67
N LEU A 29 -1.47 6.53 -11.54
CA LEU A 29 -1.74 5.21 -10.96
C LEU A 29 -2.23 5.28 -9.51
N LEU A 30 -1.68 6.21 -8.75
CA LEU A 30 -2.11 6.51 -7.37
C LEU A 30 -2.61 7.95 -7.30
N ASP A 31 -3.88 8.12 -6.95
CA ASP A 31 -4.55 9.41 -6.86
C ASP A 31 -5.75 9.34 -5.91
N THR A 32 -6.20 10.48 -5.46
CA THR A 32 -7.40 10.62 -4.62
C THR A 32 -8.69 10.79 -5.41
N ALA A 33 -8.63 10.88 -6.74
CA ALA A 33 -9.75 11.31 -7.58
C ALA A 33 -9.95 10.48 -8.85
N HIS A 34 -9.81 9.15 -8.77
CA HIS A 34 -10.15 8.26 -9.89
C HIS A 34 -11.65 8.33 -10.20
N PRO A 35 -12.05 8.84 -11.38
CA PRO A 35 -13.47 8.94 -11.73
C PRO A 35 -14.09 7.56 -11.96
N THR A 36 -15.33 7.40 -11.50
CA THR A 36 -16.12 6.20 -11.78
C THR A 36 -17.42 6.55 -12.51
N ILE A 37 -18.06 5.56 -13.08
CA ILE A 37 -19.31 5.76 -13.85
C ILE A 37 -20.47 6.21 -12.95
N SER A 38 -20.56 5.70 -11.72
CA SER A 38 -21.72 5.93 -10.85
C SER A 38 -21.42 6.16 -9.37
N ALA A 39 -20.17 5.90 -8.93
CA ALA A 39 -19.79 5.98 -7.52
C ALA A 39 -19.08 7.29 -7.14
N GLY A 40 -18.95 8.24 -8.08
CA GLY A 40 -18.12 9.44 -7.89
C GLY A 40 -16.63 9.14 -8.01
N ASN A 41 -15.80 9.94 -7.38
CA ASN A 41 -14.36 9.72 -7.40
C ASN A 41 -13.96 8.75 -6.29
N LEU A 42 -13.08 7.81 -6.63
CA LEU A 42 -12.47 6.88 -5.68
C LEU A 42 -11.00 7.22 -5.48
N ALA A 43 -10.54 7.08 -4.23
CA ALA A 43 -9.14 7.26 -3.87
C ALA A 43 -8.46 5.90 -3.68
N ASN A 44 -7.25 5.75 -4.20
CA ASN A 44 -6.39 4.60 -3.94
C ASN A 44 -5.06 5.00 -3.27
N GLU A 45 -4.98 6.24 -2.80
CA GLU A 45 -3.90 6.73 -1.96
C GLU A 45 -4.46 7.31 -0.64
N PRO A 46 -3.67 7.33 0.45
CA PRO A 46 -4.10 7.98 1.69
C PRO A 46 -4.17 9.50 1.50
N THR A 47 -5.17 10.14 2.11
CA THR A 47 -5.35 11.59 2.07
C THR A 47 -4.18 12.36 2.68
N THR A 48 -3.50 11.75 3.65
CA THR A 48 -2.33 12.33 4.33
C THR A 48 -1.16 11.38 4.21
N ALA A 49 -0.06 11.88 3.66
CA ALA A 49 1.18 11.12 3.61
C ALA A 49 1.72 10.87 5.03
N ALA A 50 2.20 9.66 5.28
CA ALA A 50 2.78 9.25 6.55
C ALA A 50 4.03 8.41 6.33
N ASP A 51 5.00 8.54 7.25
CA ASP A 51 6.17 7.68 7.25
C ASP A 51 5.79 6.25 7.57
N LEU A 52 6.60 5.30 7.09
CA LEU A 52 6.39 3.88 7.37
C LEU A 52 6.63 3.59 8.85
N ASN A 53 5.56 3.32 9.56
CA ASN A 53 5.55 2.88 10.95
C ASN A 53 4.39 1.91 11.18
N GLU A 54 4.28 1.39 12.40
CA GLU A 54 3.24 0.41 12.75
C GLU A 54 1.83 0.97 12.51
N THR A 55 1.55 2.16 13.03
CA THR A 55 0.23 2.80 12.91
C THR A 55 -0.14 3.07 11.45
N SER A 56 0.76 3.65 10.67
CA SER A 56 0.49 3.96 9.27
C SER A 56 0.27 2.69 8.42
N LEU A 57 0.96 1.61 8.76
CA LEU A 57 0.80 0.32 8.08
C LEU A 57 -0.54 -0.34 8.45
N GLU A 58 -0.92 -0.30 9.72
CA GLU A 58 -2.23 -0.77 10.19
C GLU A 58 -3.38 0.03 9.53
N ASP A 59 -3.27 1.35 9.51
CA ASP A 59 -4.25 2.23 8.86
C ASP A 59 -4.37 1.94 7.35
N ALA A 60 -3.25 1.68 6.68
CA ALA A 60 -3.26 1.30 5.27
C ALA A 60 -3.99 -0.04 5.04
N MET A 61 -3.77 -1.03 5.90
CA MET A 61 -4.46 -2.33 5.80
C MET A 61 -5.96 -2.20 6.06
N ILE A 62 -6.36 -1.38 7.04
CA ILE A 62 -7.78 -1.08 7.32
C ILE A 62 -8.39 -0.35 6.13
N ASN A 63 -7.70 0.64 5.57
CA ASN A 63 -8.17 1.40 4.42
C ASN A 63 -8.39 0.51 3.19
N ILE A 64 -7.44 -0.37 2.87
CA ILE A 64 -7.58 -1.32 1.77
C ILE A 64 -8.80 -2.22 1.95
N SER A 65 -9.07 -2.70 3.17
CA SER A 65 -10.18 -3.61 3.43
C SER A 65 -11.55 -2.91 3.51
N THR A 66 -11.60 -1.62 3.82
CA THR A 66 -12.87 -0.90 4.08
C THR A 66 -13.28 0.05 2.97
N ASN A 67 -12.33 0.68 2.27
CA ASN A 67 -12.61 1.79 1.36
C ASN A 67 -12.52 1.43 -0.12
N PHE A 68 -11.95 0.28 -0.48
CA PHE A 68 -11.93 -0.15 -1.86
C PHE A 68 -13.33 -0.56 -2.33
N LYS A 69 -13.75 0.04 -3.43
CA LYS A 69 -15.08 -0.14 -4.03
C LYS A 69 -14.94 -0.38 -5.54
N ASP A 70 -15.95 -1.00 -6.12
CA ASP A 70 -16.09 -1.11 -7.57
C ASP A 70 -16.67 0.18 -8.18
N GLU A 71 -16.81 0.22 -9.50
CA GLU A 71 -17.38 1.36 -10.23
C GLU A 71 -18.81 1.70 -9.85
N ARG A 72 -19.53 0.77 -9.18
CA ARG A 72 -20.90 0.94 -8.70
C ARG A 72 -20.98 1.35 -7.23
N GLY A 73 -19.85 1.48 -6.57
CA GLY A 73 -19.76 1.84 -5.15
C GLY A 73 -19.90 0.67 -4.18
N LEU A 74 -19.93 -0.58 -4.67
CA LEU A 74 -19.97 -1.76 -3.83
C LEU A 74 -18.57 -2.06 -3.27
N LYS A 75 -18.52 -2.40 -1.98
CA LYS A 75 -17.25 -2.75 -1.33
C LYS A 75 -16.66 -4.03 -1.91
N THR A 76 -15.39 -3.99 -2.19
CA THR A 76 -14.62 -5.14 -2.70
C THR A 76 -13.76 -5.70 -1.58
N ALA A 77 -13.86 -7.01 -1.33
CA ALA A 77 -13.04 -7.69 -0.31
C ALA A 77 -11.60 -7.88 -0.83
N ILE A 78 -10.77 -6.88 -0.60
CA ILE A 78 -9.34 -6.88 -0.98
C ILE A 78 -8.50 -6.83 0.28
N MET A 79 -7.35 -7.52 0.24
CA MET A 79 -6.35 -7.50 1.31
C MET A 79 -4.98 -7.14 0.73
N GLY A 80 -4.22 -6.33 1.47
CA GLY A 80 -2.81 -6.10 1.15
C GLY A 80 -2.01 -7.39 1.27
N ARG A 81 -1.23 -7.73 0.26
CA ARG A 81 -0.44 -8.98 0.22
C ARG A 81 1.05 -8.76 0.32
N LYS A 82 1.55 -7.68 -0.26
CA LYS A 82 2.96 -7.38 -0.32
C LYS A 82 3.20 -5.89 -0.17
N LEU A 83 4.22 -5.54 0.61
CA LEU A 83 4.68 -4.17 0.79
C LEU A 83 5.86 -3.91 -0.16
N LEU A 84 5.74 -2.88 -1.00
CA LEU A 84 6.85 -2.40 -1.83
C LEU A 84 7.47 -1.18 -1.16
N ILE A 85 8.78 -1.21 -0.96
CA ILE A 85 9.53 -0.18 -0.25
C ILE A 85 10.84 0.15 -0.96
N PRO A 86 11.34 1.38 -0.82
CA PRO A 86 12.70 1.69 -1.23
C PRO A 86 13.73 1.04 -0.28
N PRO A 87 14.97 0.81 -0.75
CA PRO A 87 16.02 0.15 0.05
C PRO A 87 16.29 0.81 1.41
N GLN A 88 16.07 2.12 1.52
CA GLN A 88 16.29 2.88 2.75
C GLN A 88 15.38 2.45 3.91
N LEU A 89 14.20 1.90 3.59
CA LEU A 89 13.20 1.46 4.57
C LEU A 89 13.27 -0.04 4.86
N GLN A 90 14.21 -0.77 4.30
CA GLN A 90 14.33 -2.22 4.45
C GLN A 90 14.38 -2.66 5.92
N PHE A 91 15.22 -2.02 6.73
CA PHE A 91 15.36 -2.38 8.14
C PHE A 91 14.13 -2.02 8.98
N VAL A 92 13.42 -0.94 8.62
CA VAL A 92 12.15 -0.56 9.25
C VAL A 92 11.09 -1.61 8.95
N ALA A 93 10.95 -2.02 7.70
CA ALA A 93 10.00 -3.04 7.29
C ALA A 93 10.28 -4.39 7.97
N GLU A 94 11.53 -4.80 8.07
CA GLU A 94 11.92 -6.03 8.76
C GLU A 94 11.51 -6.00 10.24
N ARG A 95 11.75 -4.89 10.94
CA ARG A 95 11.32 -4.73 12.34
C ARG A 95 9.80 -4.76 12.49
N LEU A 96 9.06 -4.15 11.55
CA LEU A 96 7.60 -4.12 11.61
C LEU A 96 6.95 -5.47 11.31
N LEU A 97 7.51 -6.25 10.40
CA LEU A 97 6.88 -7.48 9.92
C LEU A 97 7.42 -8.76 10.58
N ALA A 98 8.69 -8.78 10.97
CA ALA A 98 9.35 -9.99 11.44
C ALA A 98 9.41 -10.12 12.97
N THR A 99 9.33 -9.02 13.73
CA THR A 99 9.41 -9.09 15.19
C THR A 99 8.12 -9.65 15.81
N PRO A 100 8.21 -10.52 16.83
CA PRO A 100 7.02 -11.03 17.53
C PRO A 100 6.36 -10.00 18.44
N TYR A 101 7.10 -9.01 18.91
CA TYR A 101 6.64 -7.96 19.82
C TYR A 101 6.75 -6.59 19.18
N ARG A 102 5.93 -5.64 19.67
CA ARG A 102 5.99 -4.24 19.22
C ARG A 102 7.33 -3.61 19.56
N VAL A 103 7.88 -2.86 18.62
CA VAL A 103 9.13 -2.13 18.80
C VAL A 103 8.89 -0.90 19.67
N GLY A 104 9.67 -0.74 20.75
CA GLY A 104 9.64 0.44 21.61
C GLY A 104 8.59 0.41 22.73
N THR A 105 7.95 -0.74 23.00
CA THR A 105 7.06 -0.90 24.15
C THR A 105 7.76 -1.65 25.28
N ALA A 106 7.51 -1.22 26.52
CA ALA A 106 8.06 -1.87 27.72
C ALA A 106 7.30 -3.14 28.13
N ASP A 107 6.07 -3.32 27.64
CA ASP A 107 5.09 -4.29 28.15
C ASP A 107 4.96 -5.55 27.29
N ASN A 108 5.92 -5.84 26.42
CA ASN A 108 5.91 -7.03 25.53
C ASN A 108 4.61 -7.18 24.72
N ASP A 109 4.05 -6.07 24.24
CA ASP A 109 2.85 -6.09 23.41
C ASP A 109 3.07 -6.91 22.14
N ILE A 110 2.05 -7.64 21.73
CA ILE A 110 2.09 -8.48 20.53
C ILE A 110 2.12 -7.61 19.27
N ASN A 111 2.99 -7.96 18.32
CA ASN A 111 2.95 -7.39 16.99
C ASN A 111 1.75 -7.95 16.22
N ALA A 112 0.69 -7.16 16.09
CA ALA A 112 -0.56 -7.57 15.46
C ALA A 112 -0.39 -7.92 13.97
N MET A 113 0.45 -7.20 13.23
CA MET A 113 0.72 -7.46 11.82
C MET A 113 1.24 -8.88 11.59
N ARG A 114 2.18 -9.32 12.42
CA ARG A 114 2.71 -10.68 12.37
C ARG A 114 1.73 -11.71 12.91
N SER A 115 1.12 -11.44 14.05
CA SER A 115 0.19 -12.37 14.71
C SER A 115 -1.02 -12.69 13.86
N MET A 116 -1.55 -11.74 13.13
CA MET A 116 -2.69 -11.89 12.22
C MET A 116 -2.29 -12.41 10.83
N GLY A 117 -1.00 -12.59 10.55
CA GLY A 117 -0.53 -13.01 9.22
C GLY A 117 -0.79 -11.99 8.12
N MET A 118 -0.82 -10.71 8.45
CA MET A 118 -0.96 -9.64 7.47
C MET A 118 0.24 -9.60 6.53
N LEU A 119 0.03 -9.15 5.27
CA LEU A 119 1.04 -9.13 4.23
C LEU A 119 1.73 -10.51 4.07
N PRO A 120 1.01 -11.55 3.64
CA PRO A 120 1.53 -12.93 3.60
C PRO A 120 2.74 -13.09 2.67
N GLU A 121 2.95 -12.19 1.71
CA GLU A 121 4.10 -12.17 0.81
C GLU A 121 5.26 -11.28 1.33
N GLY A 122 5.12 -10.71 2.52
CA GLY A 122 6.13 -9.86 3.14
C GLY A 122 6.36 -8.54 2.41
N TYR A 123 7.63 -8.13 2.30
CA TYR A 123 8.02 -6.93 1.57
C TYR A 123 8.96 -7.24 0.40
N ALA A 124 9.04 -6.32 -0.56
CA ALA A 124 9.99 -6.33 -1.68
C ALA A 124 10.61 -4.94 -1.85
N ILE A 125 11.82 -4.93 -2.38
CA ILE A 125 12.63 -3.72 -2.64
C ILE A 125 12.64 -3.44 -4.15
#